data_c207f6af767e1e6f1513f8c8abac9b2a
#
_entry.id   c207f6af767e1e6f1513f8c8abac9b2a
#
_cell.length_a   1.000
_cell.length_b   1.000
_cell.length_c   1.000
_cell.angle_alpha   90.00
_cell.angle_beta   90.00
_cell.angle_gamma   90.00
#
_symmetry.space_group_name_H-M   'P 1'
#
loop_
_entity.id
_entity.type
_entity.pdbx_description
1 polymer ?
#
loop_
_entity_poly.entity_id
_entity_poly.type
_entity_poly.pdbx_seq_one_letter_code
_entity_poly.pdbx_strand_id
1 'polypeptide(L)'
;MRRQLAIFGAAALVALALPGIVAAADTQVVAGRAITGHGTLLVATSNQMTLYTFDNDVAGSGVSACTGTCLVNWPALTIAAGDTPTGGAGVTGTLGTITRTDNGARQVTYNGLPLYFFIGDTAPGNTAGIYPGWRAITLAAAAPSPTAAPTQAPAPSEPPLIATPPPTSTAPGRDGSGSGGVPVPALLVMGTAALGLAAAIRRLATTRA
;
A
#
# COMPACT_ATOMS: atom_id res chain seq x y z
N MET A 1 9.92 59.62 -60.02
CA MET A 1 10.08 58.20 -59.64
C MET A 1 10.52 58.12 -58.18
N ARG A 2 9.58 57.88 -57.26
CA ARG A 2 9.85 57.75 -55.85
C ARG A 2 9.81 56.25 -55.44
N ARG A 3 10.95 55.66 -55.09
CA ARG A 3 11.05 54.30 -54.59
C ARG A 3 10.71 54.28 -53.10
N GLN A 4 9.63 53.62 -52.76
CA GLN A 4 9.23 53.32 -51.37
C GLN A 4 10.02 52.11 -50.92
N LEU A 5 10.91 52.28 -49.92
CA LEU A 5 11.52 51.16 -49.20
C LEU A 5 10.54 50.68 -48.15
N ALA A 6 10.05 49.45 -48.31
CA ALA A 6 9.30 48.75 -47.30
C ALA A 6 10.29 48.04 -46.32
N ILE A 7 10.30 48.49 -45.08
CA ILE A 7 11.08 47.85 -44.01
C ILE A 7 10.19 46.79 -43.37
N PHE A 8 10.45 45.51 -43.68
CA PHE A 8 9.82 44.40 -42.98
C PHE A 8 10.53 44.18 -41.65
N GLY A 9 9.93 44.61 -40.57
CA GLY A 9 10.36 44.30 -39.20
C GLY A 9 10.01 42.84 -38.88
N ALA A 10 11.01 41.96 -38.78
CA ALA A 10 10.85 40.59 -38.25
C ALA A 10 10.76 40.67 -36.72
N ALA A 11 9.54 40.50 -36.23
CA ALA A 11 9.32 40.30 -34.79
C ALA A 11 9.71 38.87 -34.43
N ALA A 12 10.88 38.69 -33.80
CA ALA A 12 11.30 37.42 -33.24
C ALA A 12 10.46 37.11 -31.99
N LEU A 13 9.53 36.18 -32.09
CA LEU A 13 8.83 35.59 -30.93
C LEU A 13 9.81 34.67 -30.15
N VAL A 14 10.37 35.18 -29.07
CA VAL A 14 11.11 34.37 -28.10
C VAL A 14 10.06 33.59 -27.29
N ALA A 15 9.87 32.29 -27.63
CA ALA A 15 9.07 31.39 -26.84
C ALA A 15 9.86 31.04 -25.55
N LEU A 16 9.51 31.64 -24.44
CA LEU A 16 9.97 31.20 -23.12
C LEU A 16 9.39 29.81 -22.87
N ALA A 17 10.21 28.77 -23.02
CA ALA A 17 9.90 27.43 -22.55
C ALA A 17 9.89 27.45 -21.01
N LEU A 18 8.72 27.49 -20.40
CA LEU A 18 8.56 27.26 -18.97
C LEU A 18 8.99 25.84 -18.67
N PRO A 19 9.87 25.59 -17.65
CA PRO A 19 10.15 24.24 -17.22
C PRO A 19 8.82 23.62 -16.76
N GLY A 20 8.38 22.57 -17.45
CA GLY A 20 7.19 21.83 -17.06
C GLY A 20 7.42 21.24 -15.67
N ILE A 21 6.55 21.59 -14.73
CA ILE A 21 6.49 20.92 -13.43
C ILE A 21 5.99 19.50 -13.73
N VAL A 22 6.90 18.52 -13.72
CA VAL A 22 6.51 17.10 -13.75
C VAL A 22 5.89 16.82 -12.40
N ALA A 23 4.56 16.70 -12.35
CA ALA A 23 3.87 16.27 -11.14
C ALA A 23 4.27 14.82 -10.84
N ALA A 24 4.62 14.56 -9.58
CA ALA A 24 4.79 13.19 -9.09
C ALA A 24 3.46 12.43 -9.28
N ALA A 25 3.55 11.23 -9.87
CA ALA A 25 2.40 10.37 -10.09
C ALA A 25 2.50 9.11 -9.23
N ASP A 26 1.38 8.69 -8.67
CA ASP A 26 1.27 7.36 -8.07
C ASP A 26 1.18 6.32 -9.18
N THR A 27 2.24 5.51 -9.30
CA THR A 27 2.35 4.54 -10.39
C THR A 27 2.25 3.13 -9.82
N GLN A 28 1.21 2.38 -10.22
CA GLN A 28 1.08 0.98 -9.84
C GLN A 28 2.12 0.15 -10.58
N VAL A 29 3.16 -0.29 -9.87
CA VAL A 29 4.32 -0.99 -10.45
C VAL A 29 4.32 -2.48 -10.16
N VAL A 30 3.57 -2.95 -9.14
CA VAL A 30 3.52 -4.36 -8.75
C VAL A 30 2.10 -4.83 -8.51
N ALA A 31 1.87 -6.13 -8.68
CA ALA A 31 0.59 -6.80 -8.43
C ALA A 31 0.81 -8.22 -7.91
N GLY A 32 -0.22 -8.82 -7.33
CA GLY A 32 -0.23 -10.23 -6.99
C GLY A 32 -0.68 -11.07 -8.19
N ARG A 33 -0.01 -12.21 -8.45
CA ARG A 33 -0.38 -13.19 -9.46
C ARG A 33 -0.32 -14.60 -8.88
N ALA A 34 -1.40 -15.38 -9.04
CA ALA A 34 -1.39 -16.79 -8.69
C ALA A 34 -0.53 -17.57 -9.69
N ILE A 35 0.45 -18.35 -9.18
CA ILE A 35 1.37 -19.16 -9.97
C ILE A 35 1.30 -20.59 -9.44
N THR A 36 1.03 -21.53 -10.34
CA THR A 36 0.87 -22.95 -9.99
C THR A 36 2.11 -23.46 -9.26
N GLY A 37 1.92 -24.08 -8.10
CA GLY A 37 3.01 -24.62 -7.26
C GLY A 37 3.70 -23.58 -6.36
N HIS A 38 3.45 -22.29 -6.53
CA HIS A 38 4.12 -21.24 -5.77
C HIS A 38 3.17 -20.30 -4.99
N GLY A 39 1.84 -20.47 -5.15
CA GLY A 39 0.86 -19.57 -4.55
C GLY A 39 0.78 -18.21 -5.28
N THR A 40 0.48 -17.13 -4.54
CA THR A 40 0.43 -15.78 -5.13
C THR A 40 1.80 -15.13 -4.99
N LEU A 41 2.46 -14.86 -6.11
CA LEU A 41 3.73 -14.16 -6.16
C LEU A 41 3.56 -12.70 -6.55
N LEU A 42 4.53 -11.87 -6.14
CA LEU A 42 4.63 -10.48 -6.58
C LEU A 42 5.18 -10.44 -8.01
N VAL A 43 4.47 -9.74 -8.89
CA VAL A 43 4.86 -9.55 -10.29
C VAL A 43 4.87 -8.07 -10.64
N ALA A 44 5.64 -7.68 -11.66
CA ALA A 44 5.59 -6.33 -12.20
C ALA A 44 4.31 -6.14 -13.04
N THR A 45 3.64 -4.99 -12.90
CA THR A 45 2.41 -4.69 -13.68
C THR A 45 2.68 -4.51 -15.17
N SER A 46 3.88 -4.04 -15.53
CA SER A 46 4.26 -3.70 -16.91
C SER A 46 4.35 -4.92 -17.84
N ASN A 47 4.77 -6.07 -17.32
CA ASN A 47 5.05 -7.26 -18.12
C ASN A 47 4.59 -8.57 -17.48
N GLN A 48 4.04 -8.51 -16.27
CA GLN A 48 3.57 -9.68 -15.50
C GLN A 48 4.67 -10.71 -15.15
N MET A 49 5.94 -10.29 -15.18
CA MET A 49 7.09 -11.12 -14.81
C MET A 49 7.25 -11.18 -13.30
N THR A 50 7.72 -12.32 -12.81
CA THR A 50 7.99 -12.53 -11.38
C THR A 50 9.07 -11.60 -10.88
N LEU A 51 8.89 -11.10 -9.66
CA LEU A 51 9.84 -10.23 -8.98
C LEU A 51 10.56 -10.99 -7.86
N TYR A 52 11.85 -10.68 -7.75
CA TYR A 52 12.77 -11.34 -6.85
C TYR A 52 13.45 -10.35 -5.91
N THR A 53 13.90 -10.87 -4.76
CA THR A 53 14.82 -10.23 -3.85
C THR A 53 16.13 -11.00 -3.80
N PHE A 54 17.23 -10.30 -3.50
CA PHE A 54 18.57 -10.87 -3.35
C PHE A 54 18.91 -11.06 -1.87
N ASP A 55 19.38 -12.24 -1.48
CA ASP A 55 19.64 -12.56 -0.06
C ASP A 55 20.78 -11.72 0.55
N ASN A 56 21.67 -11.14 -0.27
CA ASN A 56 22.72 -10.24 0.19
C ASN A 56 22.26 -8.79 0.34
N ASP A 57 21.04 -8.45 -0.10
CA ASP A 57 20.48 -7.13 0.15
C ASP A 57 20.02 -7.02 1.60
N VAL A 58 20.27 -5.86 2.21
CA VAL A 58 19.82 -5.57 3.58
C VAL A 58 18.61 -4.64 3.50
N ALA A 59 17.49 -5.09 4.07
CA ALA A 59 16.26 -4.32 4.09
C ALA A 59 16.46 -2.94 4.72
N GLY A 60 16.00 -1.90 4.04
CA GLY A 60 16.09 -0.52 4.52
C GLY A 60 17.49 0.10 4.49
N SER A 61 18.49 -0.59 3.94
CA SER A 61 19.88 -0.05 3.83
C SER A 61 19.99 1.15 2.88
N GLY A 62 19.02 1.33 1.98
CA GLY A 62 19.07 2.36 0.94
C GLY A 62 19.99 2.05 -0.24
N VAL A 63 20.64 0.89 -0.23
CA VAL A 63 21.56 0.44 -1.29
C VAL A 63 21.25 -0.98 -1.74
N SER A 64 21.70 -1.33 -2.95
CA SER A 64 21.59 -2.67 -3.52
C SER A 64 22.97 -3.32 -3.55
N ALA A 65 23.06 -4.58 -3.13
CA ALA A 65 24.27 -5.39 -3.22
C ALA A 65 24.47 -5.96 -4.64
N CYS A 66 23.43 -6.02 -5.47
CA CYS A 66 23.50 -6.47 -6.86
C CYS A 66 23.92 -5.31 -7.77
N THR A 67 25.19 -5.27 -8.18
CA THR A 67 25.80 -4.23 -9.03
C THR A 67 26.60 -4.87 -10.18
N GLY A 68 26.97 -4.07 -11.18
CA GLY A 68 27.82 -4.50 -12.29
C GLY A 68 27.23 -5.69 -13.05
N THR A 69 27.98 -6.78 -13.16
CA THR A 69 27.58 -8.00 -13.89
C THR A 69 26.35 -8.70 -13.29
N CYS A 70 26.07 -8.49 -12.01
CA CYS A 70 24.85 -9.01 -11.37
C CYS A 70 23.61 -8.50 -12.11
N LEU A 71 23.57 -7.20 -12.46
CA LEU A 71 22.42 -6.59 -13.14
C LEU A 71 22.18 -7.10 -14.56
N VAL A 72 23.16 -7.74 -15.17
CA VAL A 72 22.99 -8.36 -16.50
C VAL A 72 21.99 -9.51 -16.40
N ASN A 73 22.08 -10.31 -15.35
CA ASN A 73 21.18 -11.44 -15.12
C ASN A 73 19.94 -11.05 -14.29
N TRP A 74 20.07 -10.00 -13.47
CA TRP A 74 19.06 -9.53 -12.53
C TRP A 74 18.74 -8.06 -12.73
N PRO A 75 18.05 -7.68 -13.82
CA PRO A 75 17.67 -6.30 -14.07
C PRO A 75 16.81 -5.75 -12.92
N ALA A 76 17.11 -4.53 -12.49
CA ALA A 76 16.34 -3.85 -11.44
C ALA A 76 14.95 -3.45 -11.93
N LEU A 77 13.93 -3.61 -11.09
CA LEU A 77 12.63 -2.95 -11.33
C LEU A 77 12.78 -1.46 -11.01
N THR A 78 12.66 -0.61 -12.02
CA THR A 78 12.83 0.84 -11.88
C THR A 78 11.54 1.61 -12.11
N ILE A 79 11.49 2.84 -11.57
CA ILE A 79 10.38 3.78 -11.72
C ILE A 79 10.92 5.15 -12.13
N ALA A 80 10.13 5.96 -12.81
CA ALA A 80 10.53 7.30 -13.24
C ALA A 80 10.87 8.22 -12.05
N ALA A 81 11.66 9.25 -12.34
CA ALA A 81 11.98 10.26 -11.34
C ALA A 81 10.70 11.03 -10.95
N GLY A 82 10.49 11.19 -9.63
CA GLY A 82 9.31 11.86 -9.09
C GLY A 82 8.14 10.93 -8.79
N ASP A 83 7.99 9.78 -9.46
CA ASP A 83 6.87 8.88 -9.23
C ASP A 83 6.95 8.14 -7.89
N THR A 84 5.80 7.82 -7.32
CA THR A 84 5.66 6.98 -6.12
C THR A 84 5.17 5.58 -6.52
N PRO A 85 5.90 4.49 -6.15
CA PRO A 85 5.46 3.15 -6.46
C PRO A 85 4.26 2.74 -5.61
N THR A 86 3.23 2.18 -6.25
CA THR A 86 2.05 1.61 -5.57
C THR A 86 1.82 0.16 -5.97
N GLY A 87 1.12 -0.58 -5.12
CA GLY A 87 0.77 -1.98 -5.34
C GLY A 87 -0.69 -2.16 -5.74
N GLY A 88 -0.97 -3.17 -6.54
CA GLY A 88 -2.32 -3.62 -6.84
C GLY A 88 -2.99 -4.34 -5.65
N ALA A 89 -4.22 -4.79 -5.88
CA ALA A 89 -4.98 -5.53 -4.87
C ALA A 89 -4.19 -6.75 -4.35
N GLY A 90 -4.21 -6.97 -3.04
CA GLY A 90 -3.50 -8.07 -2.37
C GLY A 90 -2.02 -7.80 -2.08
N VAL A 91 -1.46 -6.68 -2.52
CA VAL A 91 -0.10 -6.25 -2.16
C VAL A 91 -0.15 -5.48 -0.84
N THR A 92 0.26 -6.11 0.25
CA THR A 92 0.15 -5.56 1.61
C THR A 92 1.48 -5.03 2.17
N GLY A 93 2.60 -5.34 1.51
CA GLY A 93 3.92 -4.85 1.92
C GLY A 93 4.14 -3.37 1.56
N THR A 94 5.08 -2.75 2.24
CA THR A 94 5.47 -1.36 2.00
C THR A 94 6.32 -1.24 0.75
N LEU A 95 5.91 -0.40 -0.19
CA LEU A 95 6.68 -0.04 -1.37
C LEU A 95 7.48 1.24 -1.11
N GLY A 96 8.66 1.30 -1.69
CA GLY A 96 9.55 2.45 -1.64
C GLY A 96 10.51 2.46 -2.80
N THR A 97 11.52 3.32 -2.75
CA THR A 97 12.56 3.39 -3.76
C THR A 97 13.92 3.63 -3.13
N ILE A 98 14.96 3.12 -3.78
CA ILE A 98 16.36 3.52 -3.56
C ILE A 98 16.90 4.17 -4.83
N THR A 99 17.86 5.06 -4.69
CA THR A 99 18.63 5.58 -5.83
C THR A 99 19.89 4.73 -5.99
N ARG A 100 20.02 4.05 -7.12
CA ARG A 100 21.18 3.21 -7.40
C ARG A 100 22.45 4.04 -7.54
N THR A 101 23.52 3.58 -6.91
CA THR A 101 24.83 4.30 -6.95
C THR A 101 25.58 4.09 -8.25
N ASP A 102 25.26 3.02 -9.01
CA ASP A 102 25.93 2.65 -10.25
C ASP A 102 25.42 3.39 -11.49
N ASN A 103 24.15 3.78 -11.52
CA ASN A 103 23.52 4.40 -12.70
C ASN A 103 22.49 5.49 -12.39
N GLY A 104 22.28 5.82 -11.11
CA GLY A 104 21.32 6.84 -10.67
C GLY A 104 19.86 6.47 -10.84
N ALA A 105 19.53 5.27 -11.33
CA ALA A 105 18.15 4.83 -11.50
C ALA A 105 17.43 4.68 -10.17
N ARG A 106 16.13 5.00 -10.14
CA ARG A 106 15.29 4.76 -8.98
C ARG A 106 14.76 3.33 -9.04
N GLN A 107 15.30 2.47 -8.18
CA GLN A 107 14.87 1.08 -8.07
C GLN A 107 13.78 0.95 -7.02
N VAL A 108 12.73 0.23 -7.36
CA VAL A 108 11.61 -0.06 -6.45
C VAL A 108 12.04 -1.04 -5.36
N THR A 109 11.54 -0.83 -4.15
CA THR A 109 11.74 -1.75 -3.02
C THR A 109 10.40 -2.28 -2.50
N TYR A 110 10.42 -3.47 -1.93
CA TYR A 110 9.31 -4.08 -1.21
C TYR A 110 9.76 -4.46 0.20
N ASN A 111 9.12 -3.93 1.23
CA ASN A 111 9.55 -4.06 2.63
C ASN A 111 11.02 -3.69 2.84
N GLY A 112 11.50 -2.67 2.10
CA GLY A 112 12.88 -2.18 2.16
C GLY A 112 13.89 -2.99 1.35
N LEU A 113 13.51 -4.10 0.71
CA LEU A 113 14.38 -4.91 -0.16
C LEU A 113 14.22 -4.49 -1.62
N PRO A 114 15.32 -4.25 -2.36
CA PRO A 114 15.29 -3.97 -3.79
C PRO A 114 14.66 -5.10 -4.61
N LEU A 115 13.91 -4.73 -5.66
CA LEU A 115 13.21 -5.67 -6.53
C LEU A 115 13.95 -5.85 -7.86
N TYR A 116 13.98 -7.11 -8.33
CA TYR A 116 14.66 -7.50 -9.55
C TYR A 116 13.79 -8.41 -10.41
N PHE A 117 14.07 -8.39 -11.70
CA PHE A 117 13.69 -9.43 -12.65
C PHE A 117 14.78 -10.51 -12.75
N PHE A 118 14.46 -11.62 -13.37
CA PHE A 118 15.44 -12.60 -13.79
C PHE A 118 15.42 -12.75 -15.32
N ILE A 119 16.58 -12.65 -15.97
CA ILE A 119 16.66 -12.70 -17.43
C ILE A 119 16.23 -14.05 -18.01
N GLY A 120 16.32 -15.13 -17.23
CA GLY A 120 15.87 -16.46 -17.63
C GLY A 120 14.36 -16.65 -17.58
N ASP A 121 13.60 -15.74 -16.97
CA ASP A 121 12.15 -15.74 -17.03
C ASP A 121 11.71 -15.12 -18.36
N THR A 122 11.25 -15.94 -19.29
CA THR A 122 10.92 -15.52 -20.67
C THR A 122 9.44 -15.28 -20.89
N ALA A 123 8.60 -15.66 -19.93
CA ALA A 123 7.15 -15.50 -19.99
C ALA A 123 6.54 -15.22 -18.62
N PRO A 124 5.38 -14.52 -18.57
CA PRO A 124 4.63 -14.29 -17.35
C PRO A 124 4.36 -15.59 -16.58
N GLY A 125 4.70 -15.58 -15.28
CA GLY A 125 4.53 -16.75 -14.41
C GLY A 125 5.72 -17.70 -14.37
N ASN A 126 6.78 -17.43 -15.12
CA ASN A 126 8.04 -18.15 -14.95
C ASN A 126 8.65 -17.81 -13.58
N THR A 127 9.33 -18.79 -12.99
CA THR A 127 9.96 -18.70 -11.67
C THR A 127 11.35 -19.31 -11.66
N ALA A 128 12.04 -19.29 -12.80
CA ALA A 128 13.38 -19.87 -12.95
C ALA A 128 14.43 -19.14 -12.11
N GLY A 129 14.12 -17.91 -11.65
CA GLY A 129 14.94 -17.15 -10.74
C GLY A 129 14.89 -17.59 -9.26
N ILE A 130 14.09 -18.61 -8.91
CA ILE A 130 14.08 -19.17 -7.54
C ILE A 130 15.24 -20.17 -7.42
N TYR A 131 16.38 -19.70 -6.89
CA TYR A 131 17.52 -20.55 -6.59
C TYR A 131 18.40 -19.95 -5.47
N PRO A 132 19.45 -20.62 -5.01
CA PRO A 132 20.25 -20.13 -3.88
C PRO A 132 20.68 -18.67 -4.03
N GLY A 133 20.38 -17.86 -3.03
CA GLY A 133 20.65 -16.43 -3.00
C GLY A 133 19.53 -15.53 -3.57
N TRP A 134 18.48 -16.12 -4.20
CA TRP A 134 17.39 -15.35 -4.80
C TRP A 134 16.02 -15.95 -4.47
N ARG A 135 15.05 -15.10 -4.15
CA ARG A 135 13.71 -15.52 -3.71
C ARG A 135 12.64 -14.73 -4.42
N ALA A 136 11.63 -15.43 -4.95
CA ALA A 136 10.39 -14.78 -5.33
C ALA A 136 9.60 -14.36 -4.09
N ILE A 137 8.92 -13.23 -4.17
CA ILE A 137 8.12 -12.71 -3.05
C ILE A 137 6.74 -13.36 -3.08
N THR A 138 6.45 -14.15 -2.06
CA THR A 138 5.12 -14.72 -1.87
C THR A 138 4.25 -13.74 -1.10
N LEU A 139 3.10 -13.41 -1.66
CA LEU A 139 2.08 -12.63 -0.97
C LEU A 139 1.21 -13.56 -0.14
N ALA A 140 0.84 -13.14 1.06
CA ALA A 140 -0.21 -13.83 1.81
C ALA A 140 -1.47 -13.89 0.93
N ALA A 141 -2.15 -15.06 0.91
CA ALA A 141 -3.44 -15.13 0.23
C ALA A 141 -4.33 -14.00 0.78
N ALA A 142 -4.82 -13.15 -0.11
CA ALA A 142 -5.81 -12.16 0.30
C ALA A 142 -6.94 -12.95 0.96
N ALA A 143 -7.25 -12.62 2.22
CA ALA A 143 -8.46 -13.15 2.84
C ALA A 143 -9.61 -12.90 1.86
N PRO A 144 -10.46 -13.89 1.59
CA PRO A 144 -11.59 -13.68 0.68
C PRO A 144 -12.31 -12.43 1.15
N SER A 145 -12.39 -11.44 0.27
CA SER A 145 -13.19 -10.24 0.52
C SER A 145 -14.56 -10.73 0.96
N PRO A 146 -15.11 -10.29 2.11
CA PRO A 146 -16.42 -10.75 2.50
C PRO A 146 -17.34 -10.50 1.31
N THR A 147 -17.81 -11.58 0.70
CA THR A 147 -18.86 -11.50 -0.31
C THR A 147 -19.97 -10.67 0.33
N ALA A 148 -20.28 -9.52 -0.28
CA ALA A 148 -21.35 -8.68 0.20
C ALA A 148 -22.55 -9.60 0.46
N ALA A 149 -22.95 -9.70 1.73
CA ALA A 149 -24.13 -10.48 2.09
C ALA A 149 -25.27 -10.02 1.18
N PRO A 150 -26.05 -10.94 0.59
CA PRO A 150 -27.15 -10.52 -0.23
C PRO A 150 -28.00 -9.55 0.60
N THR A 151 -28.15 -8.33 0.11
CA THR A 151 -29.03 -7.33 0.67
C THR A 151 -30.40 -8.02 0.77
N GLN A 152 -30.83 -8.37 1.99
CA GLN A 152 -32.18 -8.90 2.18
C GLN A 152 -33.13 -7.88 1.60
N ALA A 153 -33.92 -8.33 0.64
CA ALA A 153 -35.03 -7.55 0.14
C ALA A 153 -35.88 -7.11 1.35
N PRO A 154 -36.38 -5.86 1.40
CA PRO A 154 -37.22 -5.42 2.48
C PRO A 154 -38.38 -6.40 2.61
N ALA A 155 -38.59 -6.90 3.84
CA ALA A 155 -39.71 -7.78 4.16
C ALA A 155 -41.03 -7.09 3.74
N PRO A 156 -41.98 -7.83 3.16
CA PRO A 156 -43.28 -7.27 2.85
C PRO A 156 -43.86 -6.64 4.12
N SER A 157 -44.25 -5.38 4.04
CA SER A 157 -44.94 -4.69 5.14
C SER A 157 -46.22 -5.47 5.48
N GLU A 158 -46.31 -5.98 6.71
CA GLU A 158 -47.57 -6.55 7.22
C GLU A 158 -48.69 -5.50 7.12
N PRO A 159 -49.89 -5.90 6.67
CA PRO A 159 -51.05 -4.99 6.67
C PRO A 159 -51.39 -4.59 8.10
N PRO A 160 -51.86 -3.35 8.33
CA PRO A 160 -52.17 -2.84 9.66
C PRO A 160 -53.28 -3.71 10.31
N LEU A 161 -52.96 -4.28 11.47
CA LEU A 161 -53.94 -4.96 12.31
C LEU A 161 -54.96 -3.93 12.77
N ILE A 162 -56.22 -4.15 12.39
CA ILE A 162 -57.35 -3.38 12.87
C ILE A 162 -57.46 -3.64 14.37
N ALA A 163 -57.23 -2.62 15.18
CA ALA A 163 -57.38 -2.68 16.62
C ALA A 163 -58.84 -2.85 16.96
N THR A 164 -59.23 -4.00 17.50
CA THR A 164 -60.50 -4.21 18.18
C THR A 164 -60.48 -3.45 19.52
N PRO A 165 -61.53 -2.70 19.87
CA PRO A 165 -61.58 -1.96 21.14
C PRO A 165 -61.70 -2.93 22.33
N PRO A 166 -61.05 -2.58 23.48
CA PRO A 166 -61.07 -3.42 24.66
C PRO A 166 -62.43 -3.44 25.32
N PRO A 167 -62.88 -4.57 25.91
CA PRO A 167 -64.09 -4.61 26.72
C PRO A 167 -63.87 -3.88 28.03
N THR A 168 -64.77 -2.98 28.35
CA THR A 168 -64.93 -2.31 29.64
C THR A 168 -65.12 -3.33 30.73
N SER A 169 -64.21 -3.49 31.67
CA SER A 169 -64.49 -4.23 32.93
C SER A 169 -64.13 -3.36 34.12
N THR A 170 -65.15 -3.12 34.88
CA THR A 170 -65.26 -2.42 36.17
C THR A 170 -64.35 -3.06 37.24
N ALA A 171 -63.67 -2.24 38.02
CA ALA A 171 -62.93 -2.58 39.26
C ALA A 171 -63.92 -3.14 40.34
N PRO A 172 -63.47 -3.74 41.47
CA PRO A 172 -62.55 -3.07 42.39
C PRO A 172 -61.57 -3.96 43.21
N GLY A 173 -60.57 -3.35 43.74
CA GLY A 173 -60.15 -3.57 45.15
C GLY A 173 -58.95 -4.44 45.46
N ARG A 174 -58.05 -3.84 46.13
CA ARG A 174 -57.31 -4.22 47.34
C ARG A 174 -55.87 -4.71 47.27
N ASP A 175 -55.05 -3.81 47.77
CA ASP A 175 -53.99 -3.99 48.84
C ASP A 175 -52.97 -5.15 48.73
N GLY A 176 -51.68 -4.76 48.81
CA GLY A 176 -50.60 -5.69 49.10
C GLY A 176 -49.19 -5.09 48.96
N SER A 177 -48.76 -4.53 50.04
CA SER A 177 -47.38 -4.16 50.43
C SER A 177 -46.29 -5.21 50.07
N GLY A 178 -45.08 -4.75 49.75
CA GLY A 178 -43.88 -5.58 49.77
C GLY A 178 -42.71 -4.94 49.01
N SER A 179 -42.02 -4.06 49.53
CA SER A 179 -40.67 -4.02 50.10
C SER A 179 -39.65 -4.92 49.41
N GLY A 180 -38.56 -4.34 48.91
CA GLY A 180 -37.36 -5.09 48.58
C GLY A 180 -36.46 -4.38 47.54
N GLY A 181 -35.75 -3.32 47.96
CA GLY A 181 -34.68 -2.74 47.16
C GLY A 181 -33.40 -3.51 47.36
N VAL A 182 -32.57 -3.52 46.33
CA VAL A 182 -31.10 -3.64 46.49
C VAL A 182 -30.42 -2.81 45.42
N PRO A 183 -29.53 -1.89 45.80
CA PRO A 183 -28.79 -1.13 44.82
C PRO A 183 -27.51 -1.88 44.43
N VAL A 184 -27.18 -1.90 43.17
CA VAL A 184 -25.88 -2.36 42.67
C VAL A 184 -24.90 -1.18 42.57
N PRO A 185 -23.68 -1.31 43.15
CA PRO A 185 -22.74 -0.21 43.10
C PRO A 185 -22.02 -0.14 41.76
N ALA A 186 -21.87 1.08 41.27
CA ALA A 186 -20.99 1.45 40.16
C ALA A 186 -19.53 1.22 40.55
N LEU A 187 -18.80 0.44 39.77
CA LEU A 187 -17.36 0.30 39.92
C LEU A 187 -16.66 1.24 38.93
N LEU A 188 -16.09 2.26 39.51
CA LEU A 188 -15.23 3.24 38.85
C LEU A 188 -13.82 2.68 38.86
N VAL A 189 -13.23 2.34 37.71
CA VAL A 189 -11.83 2.00 37.61
C VAL A 189 -11.07 3.13 36.95
N MET A 190 -10.40 3.90 37.77
CA MET A 190 -9.30 4.77 37.37
C MET A 190 -8.07 3.92 37.04
N GLY A 191 -7.52 4.03 35.89
CA GLY A 191 -6.26 3.43 35.45
C GLY A 191 -5.26 4.48 35.05
N THR A 192 -4.26 4.58 35.83
CA THR A 192 -3.12 5.46 35.93
C THR A 192 -2.28 5.59 34.67
N ALA A 193 -1.82 6.82 34.43
CA ALA A 193 -0.73 7.18 33.55
C ALA A 193 0.60 6.57 34.00
N ALA A 194 1.37 6.05 33.07
CA ALA A 194 2.79 5.74 33.28
C ALA A 194 3.63 6.53 32.28
N LEU A 195 4.34 7.50 32.81
CA LEU A 195 5.54 8.11 32.23
C LEU A 195 6.67 7.08 32.25
N GLY A 196 7.43 6.97 31.20
CA GLY A 196 8.69 6.23 31.11
C GLY A 196 9.52 6.74 29.96
N LEU A 197 10.35 7.61 30.18
CA LEU A 197 11.80 7.70 30.40
C LEU A 197 12.61 7.58 29.10
N ALA A 198 13.09 8.73 28.64
CA ALA A 198 14.16 8.89 27.66
C ALA A 198 15.47 8.30 28.17
N ALA A 199 16.10 7.44 27.39
CA ALA A 199 17.49 7.04 27.57
C ALA A 199 18.33 7.55 26.39
N ALA A 200 19.05 8.62 26.66
CA ALA A 200 20.16 9.10 25.86
C ALA A 200 21.32 8.11 26.00
N ILE A 201 21.81 7.55 24.90
CA ILE A 201 23.10 6.85 24.89
C ILE A 201 24.09 7.63 24.04
N ARG A 202 25.13 7.97 24.75
CA ARG A 202 26.32 8.75 24.40
C ARG A 202 27.08 8.17 23.21
N ARG A 203 27.56 9.11 22.41
CA ARG A 203 28.72 8.99 21.51
C ARG A 203 29.94 8.47 22.28
N LEU A 204 30.63 7.53 21.71
CA LEU A 204 32.04 7.29 21.95
C LEU A 204 32.75 7.31 20.62
N ALA A 205 33.39 8.45 20.36
CA ALA A 205 34.47 8.56 19.40
C ALA A 205 35.69 7.80 19.94
N THR A 206 36.29 6.96 19.13
CA THR A 206 37.64 6.50 19.36
C THR A 206 38.41 6.66 18.07
N THR A 207 39.25 7.67 18.07
CA THR A 207 40.37 7.93 17.18
C THR A 207 41.53 7.01 17.58
N ARG A 208 42.17 6.34 16.60
CA ARG A 208 43.61 5.91 16.56
C ARG A 208 43.74 4.78 15.51
N ALA A 209 44.66 4.76 14.69
CA ALA A 209 45.95 5.29 14.30
C ALA A 209 46.22 4.79 12.89
#